data_4d2876452ed834342dda17650ea96823
#
_entry.id   4d2876452ed834342dda17650ea96823
#
_cell.length_a   1.000
_cell.length_b   1.000
_cell.length_c   1.000
_cell.angle_alpha   90.00
_cell.angle_beta   90.00
_cell.angle_gamma   90.00
#
_symmetry.space_group_name_H-M   'P 1'
#
loop_
_entity.id
_entity.type
_entity.pdbx_description
1 polymer ?
#
loop_
_entity_poly.entity_id
_entity_poly.type
_entity_poly.pdbx_seq_one_letter_code
_entity_poly.pdbx_strand_id
1 'polypeptide(L)'
;MTHANLTELGIPPIDPDAQPNAYAAVLRAARQLRLSDRRTIGFFPTETRVAVLPLLLQLSLALSEHGKVPIALLDVNARFPALGTRARERAADDEGMVAIELDTSVQLFTPRRARGRAFSEAEFSRLIEKKRDHFRHVLVDLTGLEQEGEHLFGFRLVDATVLVAHARSTHEYALVLAARQVPAERQLGVLLVG
;
A
#
# COMPACT_ATOMS: atom_id res chain seq x y z
N MET A 1 -12.38 -6.16 -17.06
CA MET A 1 -11.92 -5.84 -15.70
C MET A 1 -13.11 -5.63 -14.81
N THR A 2 -13.14 -6.30 -13.68
CA THR A 2 -14.27 -6.15 -12.75
C THR A 2 -13.94 -5.01 -11.78
N HIS A 3 -14.24 -3.76 -12.16
CA HIS A 3 -14.25 -2.61 -11.25
C HIS A 3 -15.26 -2.78 -10.09
N ALA A 4 -16.07 -3.85 -10.13
CA ALA A 4 -17.07 -4.16 -9.13
C ALA A 4 -16.50 -4.19 -7.70
N ASN A 5 -15.32 -4.78 -7.51
CA ASN A 5 -14.75 -4.94 -6.17
C ASN A 5 -14.27 -3.61 -5.54
N LEU A 6 -13.77 -2.65 -6.32
CA LEU A 6 -13.39 -1.33 -5.79
C LEU A 6 -14.62 -0.52 -5.35
N THR A 7 -15.66 -0.54 -6.17
CA THR A 7 -16.92 0.16 -5.88
C THR A 7 -17.56 -0.40 -4.60
N GLU A 8 -17.54 -1.71 -4.42
CA GLU A 8 -18.00 -2.37 -3.19
C GLU A 8 -17.19 -1.93 -1.95
N LEU A 9 -15.90 -1.63 -2.14
CA LEU A 9 -15.05 -1.08 -1.08
C LEU A 9 -15.29 0.43 -0.86
N GLY A 10 -16.14 1.07 -1.66
CA GLY A 10 -16.41 2.52 -1.60
C GLY A 10 -15.30 3.37 -2.18
N ILE A 11 -14.44 2.78 -3.01
CA ILE A 11 -13.32 3.45 -3.67
C ILE A 11 -13.68 3.57 -5.16
N PRO A 12 -13.90 4.78 -5.68
CA PRO A 12 -14.20 4.95 -7.09
C PRO A 12 -12.96 4.52 -7.93
N PRO A 13 -13.15 3.69 -8.95
CA PRO A 13 -12.08 3.42 -9.90
C PRO A 13 -11.72 4.70 -10.67
N ILE A 14 -10.46 4.83 -11.07
CA ILE A 14 -10.06 5.92 -11.97
C ILE A 14 -10.66 5.62 -13.33
N ASP A 15 -11.54 6.50 -13.79
CA ASP A 15 -12.12 6.44 -15.12
C ASP A 15 -11.11 6.98 -16.14
N PRO A 16 -10.64 6.16 -17.11
CA PRO A 16 -9.69 6.60 -18.13
C PRO A 16 -10.20 7.78 -18.97
N ASP A 17 -11.50 7.84 -19.23
CA ASP A 17 -12.09 8.86 -20.06
C ASP A 17 -12.33 10.17 -19.30
N ALA A 18 -12.75 10.07 -18.02
CA ALA A 18 -12.97 11.22 -17.16
C ALA A 18 -11.67 11.77 -16.54
N GLN A 19 -10.68 10.89 -16.30
CA GLN A 19 -9.43 11.22 -15.59
C GLN A 19 -8.18 10.68 -16.33
N PRO A 20 -7.98 11.01 -17.62
CA PRO A 20 -6.92 10.39 -18.44
C PRO A 20 -5.51 10.62 -17.89
N ASN A 21 -5.24 11.78 -17.29
CA ASN A 21 -3.94 12.08 -16.71
C ASN A 21 -3.63 11.26 -15.45
N ALA A 22 -4.63 11.08 -14.57
CA ALA A 22 -4.51 10.25 -13.37
C ALA A 22 -4.31 8.78 -13.74
N TYR A 23 -5.11 8.28 -14.68
CA TYR A 23 -4.98 6.91 -15.20
C TYR A 23 -3.58 6.68 -15.81
N ALA A 24 -3.11 7.56 -16.70
CA ALA A 24 -1.79 7.47 -17.27
C ALA A 24 -0.66 7.55 -16.23
N ALA A 25 -0.83 8.32 -15.14
CA ALA A 25 0.13 8.40 -14.07
C ALA A 25 0.22 7.07 -13.29
N VAL A 26 -0.92 6.46 -12.97
CA VAL A 26 -0.97 5.14 -12.30
C VAL A 26 -0.33 4.06 -13.18
N LEU A 27 -0.63 4.04 -14.48
CA LEU A 27 0.01 3.10 -15.42
C LEU A 27 1.53 3.27 -15.49
N ARG A 28 2.03 4.51 -15.53
CA ARG A 28 3.48 4.78 -15.50
C ARG A 28 4.13 4.28 -14.21
N ALA A 29 3.51 4.56 -13.05
CA ALA A 29 3.99 4.08 -11.76
C ALA A 29 4.00 2.55 -11.71
N ALA A 30 2.92 1.88 -12.13
CA ALA A 30 2.83 0.43 -12.22
C ALA A 30 3.94 -0.16 -13.11
N ARG A 31 4.21 0.46 -14.27
CA ARG A 31 5.30 0.04 -15.16
C ARG A 31 6.67 0.16 -14.49
N GLN A 32 6.93 1.24 -13.78
CA GLN A 32 8.20 1.44 -13.07
C GLN A 32 8.39 0.40 -11.96
N LEU A 33 7.35 0.12 -11.18
CA LEU A 33 7.40 -0.91 -10.14
C LEU A 33 7.65 -2.30 -10.74
N ARG A 34 7.02 -2.63 -11.87
CA ARG A 34 7.22 -3.91 -12.56
C ARG A 34 8.64 -4.11 -13.05
N LEU A 35 9.31 -3.04 -13.49
CA LEU A 35 10.70 -3.06 -13.95
C LEU A 35 11.70 -3.08 -12.80
N SER A 36 11.25 -2.80 -11.58
CA SER A 36 12.07 -2.86 -10.37
C SER A 36 12.30 -4.32 -9.95
N ASP A 37 13.51 -4.62 -9.48
CA ASP A 37 13.86 -5.92 -8.87
C ASP A 37 13.25 -6.08 -7.48
N ARG A 38 12.67 -5.01 -6.94
CA ARG A 38 12.12 -4.96 -5.58
C ARG A 38 10.80 -5.71 -5.51
N ARG A 39 10.70 -6.64 -4.58
CA ARG A 39 9.49 -7.45 -4.39
C ARG A 39 8.56 -6.85 -3.35
N THR A 40 9.11 -6.32 -2.27
CA THR A 40 8.33 -5.70 -1.18
C THR A 40 8.57 -4.20 -1.19
N ILE A 41 7.51 -3.44 -1.46
CA ILE A 41 7.59 -1.99 -1.60
C ILE A 41 6.65 -1.34 -0.60
N GLY A 42 7.23 -0.56 0.31
CA GLY A 42 6.49 0.24 1.28
C GLY A 42 6.09 1.58 0.70
N PHE A 43 4.88 2.03 1.01
CA PHE A 43 4.37 3.34 0.65
C PHE A 43 4.14 4.14 1.92
N PHE A 44 4.89 5.20 2.08
CA PHE A 44 4.92 6.01 3.30
C PHE A 44 4.37 7.40 3.01
N PRO A 45 3.28 7.83 3.71
CA PRO A 45 2.73 9.16 3.53
C PRO A 45 3.66 10.21 4.10
N THR A 46 3.83 11.33 3.40
CA THR A 46 4.59 12.48 3.92
C THR A 46 3.84 13.26 4.99
N GLU A 47 2.53 13.09 5.06
CA GLU A 47 1.61 13.71 6.01
C GLU A 47 0.44 12.76 6.31
N THR A 48 -0.10 12.80 7.52
CA THR A 48 -1.19 11.91 7.99
C THR A 48 -2.48 12.01 7.17
N ARG A 49 -2.70 13.10 6.46
CA ARG A 49 -3.87 13.31 5.58
C ARG A 49 -3.73 12.70 4.19
N VAL A 50 -2.57 12.18 3.83
CA VAL A 50 -2.36 11.52 2.52
C VAL A 50 -2.93 10.12 2.58
N ALA A 51 -3.98 9.87 1.81
CA ALA A 51 -4.61 8.55 1.73
C ALA A 51 -3.82 7.62 0.81
N VAL A 52 -3.08 6.68 1.39
CA VAL A 52 -2.21 5.75 0.66
C VAL A 52 -2.99 4.57 0.10
N LEU A 53 -3.84 3.93 0.90
CA LEU A 53 -4.53 2.70 0.50
C LEU A 53 -5.37 2.82 -0.78
N PRO A 54 -6.20 3.88 -1.00
CA PRO A 54 -6.94 4.03 -2.25
C PRO A 54 -6.04 4.10 -3.49
N LEU A 55 -4.88 4.76 -3.38
CA LEU A 55 -3.88 4.79 -4.43
C LEU A 55 -3.30 3.40 -4.70
N LEU A 56 -2.95 2.65 -3.65
CA LEU A 56 -2.37 1.31 -3.78
C LEU A 56 -3.34 0.32 -4.43
N LEU A 57 -4.63 0.45 -4.15
CA LEU A 57 -5.67 -0.35 -4.80
C LEU A 57 -5.68 -0.13 -6.31
N GLN A 58 -5.65 1.13 -6.76
CA GLN A 58 -5.58 1.46 -8.20
C GLN A 58 -4.27 0.97 -8.83
N LEU A 59 -3.15 1.19 -8.12
CA LEU A 59 -1.82 0.80 -8.59
C LEU A 59 -1.65 -0.71 -8.72
N SER A 60 -2.17 -1.49 -7.75
CA SER A 60 -2.10 -2.94 -7.77
C SER A 60 -2.91 -3.54 -8.92
N LEU A 61 -4.09 -2.99 -9.20
CA LEU A 61 -4.89 -3.41 -10.35
C LEU A 61 -4.18 -3.09 -11.67
N ALA A 62 -3.66 -1.88 -11.83
CA ALA A 62 -2.89 -1.51 -13.02
C ALA A 62 -1.62 -2.38 -13.21
N LEU A 63 -0.97 -2.76 -12.11
CA LEU A 63 0.20 -3.64 -12.13
C LEU A 63 -0.19 -5.06 -12.58
N SER A 64 -1.34 -5.57 -12.12
CA SER A 64 -1.91 -6.86 -12.47
C SER A 64 -2.28 -6.96 -13.94
N GLU A 65 -2.92 -5.93 -14.50
CA GLU A 65 -3.32 -5.89 -15.92
C GLU A 65 -2.18 -6.16 -16.89
N HIS A 66 -1.00 -5.63 -16.57
CA HIS A 66 0.15 -5.69 -17.48
C HIS A 66 0.98 -6.97 -17.35
N GLY A 67 0.73 -7.82 -16.36
CA GLY A 67 1.58 -8.97 -16.12
C GLY A 67 0.89 -10.24 -15.65
N LYS A 68 -0.37 -10.18 -15.21
CA LYS A 68 -1.10 -11.28 -14.53
C LYS A 68 -0.28 -11.95 -13.42
N VAL A 69 0.55 -11.12 -12.74
CA VAL A 69 1.40 -11.60 -11.65
C VAL A 69 0.66 -11.47 -10.32
N PRO A 70 0.82 -12.40 -9.40
CA PRO A 70 0.17 -12.32 -8.10
C PRO A 70 0.74 -11.16 -7.26
N ILE A 71 -0.17 -10.32 -6.75
CA ILE A 71 0.13 -9.13 -5.97
C ILE A 71 -0.59 -9.18 -4.63
N ALA A 72 0.16 -9.03 -3.54
CA ALA A 72 -0.39 -8.78 -2.23
C ALA A 72 -0.37 -7.28 -1.93
N LEU A 73 -1.47 -6.78 -1.40
CA LEU A 73 -1.59 -5.47 -0.82
C LEU A 73 -1.74 -5.64 0.69
N LEU A 74 -0.86 -5.02 1.48
CA LEU A 74 -0.90 -5.10 2.93
C LEU A 74 -1.31 -3.73 3.51
N ASP A 75 -2.49 -3.68 4.14
CA ASP A 75 -2.87 -2.61 5.06
C ASP A 75 -2.33 -2.96 6.44
N VAL A 76 -1.26 -2.30 6.87
CA VAL A 76 -0.65 -2.53 8.18
C VAL A 76 -1.08 -1.51 9.23
N ASN A 77 -2.05 -0.65 8.91
CA ASN A 77 -2.64 0.26 9.88
C ASN A 77 -3.55 -0.49 10.85
N ALA A 78 -2.93 -1.17 11.80
CA ALA A 78 -3.65 -2.01 12.76
C ALA A 78 -4.52 -1.22 13.74
N ARG A 79 -4.26 0.08 13.93
CA ARG A 79 -5.07 0.94 14.81
C ARG A 79 -6.35 1.39 14.15
N PHE A 80 -6.24 1.80 12.89
CA PHE A 80 -7.34 2.35 12.11
C PHE A 80 -7.40 1.68 10.73
N PRO A 81 -7.74 0.37 10.68
CA PRO A 81 -7.81 -0.33 9.40
C PRO A 81 -8.83 0.35 8.49
N ALA A 82 -8.40 0.73 7.30
CA ALA A 82 -9.23 1.49 6.37
C ALA A 82 -10.52 0.77 5.97
N LEU A 83 -10.51 -0.57 5.98
CA LEU A 83 -11.66 -1.43 5.64
C LEU A 83 -12.18 -2.25 6.83
N GLY A 84 -11.86 -1.86 8.06
CA GLY A 84 -12.14 -2.62 9.26
C GLY A 84 -13.62 -3.01 9.47
N THR A 85 -14.58 -2.18 9.04
CA THR A 85 -16.02 -2.52 9.11
C THR A 85 -16.40 -3.64 8.16
N ARG A 86 -15.81 -3.69 6.96
CA ARG A 86 -16.10 -4.69 5.92
C ARG A 86 -15.34 -5.99 6.13
N ALA A 87 -14.20 -5.92 6.82
CA ALA A 87 -13.40 -7.09 7.16
C ALA A 87 -13.97 -7.90 8.32
N ARG A 88 -14.82 -7.29 9.19
CA ARG A 88 -15.30 -7.92 10.44
C ARG A 88 -16.07 -9.23 10.25
N GLU A 89 -16.77 -9.37 9.14
CA GLU A 89 -17.63 -10.54 8.85
C GLU A 89 -16.86 -11.68 8.19
N ARG A 90 -15.59 -11.47 7.81
CA ARG A 90 -14.77 -12.44 7.13
C ARG A 90 -13.88 -13.22 8.12
N ALA A 91 -13.51 -14.44 7.75
CA ALA A 91 -12.54 -15.23 8.51
C ALA A 91 -11.15 -14.56 8.42
N ALA A 92 -10.47 -14.49 9.56
CA ALA A 92 -9.10 -14.00 9.63
C ALA A 92 -8.11 -15.17 9.64
N ASP A 93 -6.90 -14.91 9.17
CA ASP A 93 -5.77 -15.83 9.33
C ASP A 93 -5.20 -15.78 10.77
N ASP A 94 -4.15 -16.56 11.03
CA ASP A 94 -3.50 -16.66 12.34
C ASP A 94 -2.92 -15.32 12.83
N GLU A 95 -2.56 -14.42 11.90
CA GLU A 95 -2.09 -13.07 12.20
C GLU A 95 -3.25 -12.08 12.43
N GLY A 96 -4.50 -12.52 12.30
CA GLY A 96 -5.69 -11.69 12.44
C GLY A 96 -5.96 -10.81 11.22
N MET A 97 -5.37 -11.15 10.06
CA MET A 97 -5.60 -10.48 8.79
C MET A 97 -6.74 -11.16 8.01
N VAL A 98 -7.48 -10.36 7.29
CA VAL A 98 -8.52 -10.83 6.37
C VAL A 98 -8.05 -10.63 4.95
N ALA A 99 -8.15 -11.67 4.13
CA ALA A 99 -7.90 -11.60 2.70
C ALA A 99 -9.18 -11.15 1.95
N ILE A 100 -9.06 -10.13 1.12
CA ILE A 100 -10.10 -9.65 0.23
C ILE A 100 -9.57 -9.76 -1.20
N GLU A 101 -10.19 -10.61 -2.00
CA GLU A 101 -9.86 -10.74 -3.41
C GLU A 101 -10.38 -9.51 -4.16
N LEU A 102 -9.47 -8.80 -4.82
CA LEU A 102 -9.78 -7.62 -5.63
C LEU A 102 -9.88 -7.98 -7.12
N ASP A 103 -9.03 -8.91 -7.53
CA ASP A 103 -8.98 -9.50 -8.87
C ASP A 103 -8.34 -10.89 -8.73
N THR A 104 -8.37 -11.69 -9.78
CA THR A 104 -7.80 -13.06 -9.81
C THR A 104 -6.33 -13.12 -9.40
N SER A 105 -5.59 -12.02 -9.54
CA SER A 105 -4.17 -11.92 -9.19
C SER A 105 -3.86 -10.85 -8.12
N VAL A 106 -4.87 -10.18 -7.56
CA VAL A 106 -4.67 -9.13 -6.55
C VAL A 106 -5.47 -9.45 -5.29
N GLN A 107 -4.77 -9.56 -4.17
CA GLN A 107 -5.39 -9.75 -2.86
C GLN A 107 -4.99 -8.63 -1.90
N LEU A 108 -5.97 -8.06 -1.22
CA LEU A 108 -5.77 -7.13 -0.11
C LEU A 108 -5.84 -7.90 1.20
N PHE A 109 -4.86 -7.67 2.05
CA PHE A 109 -4.81 -8.15 3.43
C PHE A 109 -4.95 -6.97 4.38
N THR A 110 -5.97 -6.99 5.22
CA THR A 110 -6.26 -5.91 6.18
C THR A 110 -6.58 -6.51 7.55
N PRO A 111 -6.26 -5.84 8.66
CA PRO A 111 -6.63 -6.31 9.98
C PRO A 111 -8.15 -6.46 10.12
N ARG A 112 -8.61 -7.60 10.64
CA ARG A 112 -10.04 -7.85 10.86
C ARG A 112 -10.67 -6.85 11.81
N ARG A 113 -9.91 -6.40 12.80
CA ARG A 113 -10.35 -5.44 13.82
C ARG A 113 -9.22 -4.48 14.13
N ALA A 114 -9.60 -3.27 14.53
CA ALA A 114 -8.63 -2.34 15.08
C ALA A 114 -7.96 -2.96 16.31
N ARG A 115 -6.65 -2.84 16.37
CA ARG A 115 -5.81 -3.27 17.49
C ARG A 115 -5.48 -2.04 18.33
N GLY A 116 -5.33 -2.19 19.65
CA GLY A 116 -4.91 -1.08 20.51
C GLY A 116 -3.47 -0.62 20.30
N ARG A 117 -2.71 -1.35 19.47
CA ARG A 117 -1.31 -1.10 19.13
C ARG A 117 -1.05 -1.41 17.65
N ALA A 118 0.05 -0.91 17.11
CA ALA A 118 0.56 -1.32 15.81
C ALA A 118 1.13 -2.75 15.83
N PHE A 119 1.51 -3.27 14.68
CA PHE A 119 2.26 -4.52 14.58
C PHE A 119 3.64 -4.34 15.20
N SER A 120 4.12 -5.31 15.95
CA SER A 120 5.53 -5.39 16.35
C SER A 120 6.40 -5.73 15.13
N GLU A 121 7.70 -5.44 15.23
CA GLU A 121 8.67 -5.79 14.18
C GLU A 121 8.59 -7.28 13.80
N ALA A 122 8.50 -8.16 14.79
CA ALA A 122 8.41 -9.61 14.57
C ALA A 122 7.09 -10.04 13.91
N GLU A 123 5.96 -9.42 14.25
CA GLU A 123 4.67 -9.68 13.60
C GLU A 123 4.70 -9.21 12.14
N PHE A 124 5.27 -8.02 11.90
CA PHE A 124 5.36 -7.44 10.57
C PHE A 124 6.31 -8.22 9.66
N SER A 125 7.47 -8.65 10.18
CA SER A 125 8.42 -9.52 9.45
C SER A 125 7.74 -10.80 8.98
N ARG A 126 7.10 -11.53 9.90
CA ARG A 126 6.37 -12.76 9.57
C ARG A 126 5.28 -12.56 8.52
N LEU A 127 4.54 -11.44 8.64
CA LEU A 127 3.49 -11.11 7.68
C LEU A 127 4.07 -10.92 6.28
N ILE A 128 5.16 -10.15 6.14
CA ILE A 128 5.84 -9.94 4.86
C ILE A 128 6.40 -11.24 4.29
N GLU A 129 7.14 -12.01 5.09
CA GLU A 129 7.76 -13.27 4.67
C GLU A 129 6.71 -14.24 4.12
N LYS A 130 5.61 -14.46 4.86
CA LYS A 130 4.50 -15.31 4.43
C LYS A 130 3.89 -14.87 3.09
N LYS A 131 3.83 -13.55 2.82
CA LYS A 131 3.27 -13.05 1.55
C LYS A 131 4.29 -13.13 0.40
N ARG A 132 5.57 -12.94 0.68
CA ARG A 132 6.64 -13.10 -0.33
C ARG A 132 6.68 -14.48 -0.98
N ASP A 133 6.32 -15.52 -0.25
CA ASP A 133 6.34 -16.89 -0.77
C ASP A 133 5.28 -17.14 -1.85
N HIS A 134 4.17 -16.39 -1.81
CA HIS A 134 3.01 -16.61 -2.67
C HIS A 134 2.79 -15.51 -3.71
N PHE A 135 3.36 -14.32 -3.50
CA PHE A 135 3.13 -13.15 -4.32
C PHE A 135 4.43 -12.62 -4.96
N ARG A 136 4.35 -12.23 -6.22
CA ARG A 136 5.48 -11.63 -6.94
C ARG A 136 5.81 -10.24 -6.39
N HIS A 137 4.79 -9.46 -6.07
CA HIS A 137 4.93 -8.15 -5.45
C HIS A 137 4.08 -8.07 -4.18
N VAL A 138 4.66 -7.46 -3.16
CA VAL A 138 4.00 -7.12 -1.89
C VAL A 138 4.06 -5.62 -1.74
N LEU A 139 2.92 -4.94 -1.91
CA LEU A 139 2.78 -3.51 -1.72
C LEU A 139 2.26 -3.26 -0.30
N VAL A 140 2.94 -2.44 0.47
CA VAL A 140 2.65 -2.25 1.89
C VAL A 140 2.25 -0.80 2.15
N ASP A 141 1.05 -0.60 2.69
CA ASP A 141 0.62 0.69 3.21
C ASP A 141 1.24 0.91 4.59
N LEU A 142 2.22 1.80 4.68
CA LEU A 142 2.92 2.14 5.92
C LEU A 142 2.23 3.26 6.73
N THR A 143 0.99 3.64 6.35
CA THR A 143 0.22 4.63 7.10
C THR A 143 -0.01 4.19 8.55
N GLY A 144 0.18 5.10 9.48
CA GLY A 144 -0.04 4.84 10.92
C GLY A 144 1.16 4.26 11.66
N LEU A 145 2.24 3.88 10.98
CA LEU A 145 3.48 3.48 11.64
C LEU A 145 4.30 4.68 12.15
N GLU A 146 4.03 5.89 11.66
CA GLU A 146 4.75 7.11 12.03
C GLU A 146 4.53 7.56 13.48
N GLN A 147 3.42 7.15 14.10
CA GLN A 147 2.97 7.68 15.40
C GLN A 147 3.81 7.22 16.60
N GLU A 148 4.52 6.10 16.49
CA GLU A 148 5.30 5.51 17.61
C GLU A 148 6.76 5.22 17.24
N GLY A 149 7.25 5.80 16.15
CA GLY A 149 8.61 5.49 15.66
C GLY A 149 8.74 4.11 15.01
N GLU A 150 7.65 3.41 14.86
CA GLU A 150 7.59 2.05 14.31
C GLU A 150 7.87 2.01 12.80
N HIS A 151 7.77 3.15 12.12
CA HIS A 151 8.16 3.30 10.71
C HIS A 151 9.63 2.92 10.45
N LEU A 152 10.52 3.08 11.46
CA LEU A 152 11.93 2.77 11.30
C LEU A 152 12.17 1.27 11.01
N PHE A 153 11.47 0.37 11.67
CA PHE A 153 11.56 -1.05 11.32
C PHE A 153 10.80 -1.36 10.02
N GLY A 154 9.69 -0.67 9.78
CA GLY A 154 8.94 -0.80 8.52
C GLY A 154 9.84 -0.57 7.31
N PHE A 155 10.65 0.48 7.32
CA PHE A 155 11.64 0.75 6.26
C PHE A 155 12.72 -0.32 6.13
N ARG A 156 13.09 -1.00 7.20
CA ARG A 156 14.09 -2.09 7.16
C ARG A 156 13.53 -3.39 6.61
N LEU A 157 12.24 -3.64 6.77
CA LEU A 157 11.59 -4.89 6.37
C LEU A 157 11.11 -4.88 4.91
N VAL A 158 10.99 -3.70 4.28
CA VAL A 158 10.67 -3.59 2.86
C VAL A 158 11.94 -3.46 2.02
N ASP A 159 11.91 -3.88 0.75
CA ASP A 159 13.06 -3.78 -0.15
C ASP A 159 13.29 -2.35 -0.62
N ALA A 160 12.21 -1.57 -0.76
CA ALA A 160 12.25 -0.17 -1.13
C ALA A 160 11.03 0.57 -0.58
N THR A 161 11.14 1.90 -0.48
CA THR A 161 10.08 2.79 -0.02
C THR A 161 9.80 3.87 -1.05
N VAL A 162 8.52 4.07 -1.33
CA VAL A 162 7.98 5.20 -2.11
C VAL A 162 7.35 6.18 -1.14
N LEU A 163 7.75 7.44 -1.19
CA LEU A 163 7.06 8.51 -0.47
C LEU A 163 5.80 8.90 -1.23
N VAL A 164 4.69 9.07 -0.53
CA VAL A 164 3.44 9.55 -1.13
C VAL A 164 3.15 10.95 -0.61
N ALA A 165 3.05 11.90 -1.52
CA ALA A 165 2.84 13.31 -1.22
C ALA A 165 1.69 13.89 -2.03
N HIS A 166 0.99 14.88 -1.49
CA HIS A 166 -0.06 15.57 -2.22
C HIS A 166 0.55 16.72 -3.06
N ALA A 167 0.38 16.66 -4.39
CA ALA A 167 1.04 17.55 -5.35
C ALA A 167 0.83 19.05 -5.11
N ARG A 168 -0.31 19.44 -4.52
CA ARG A 168 -0.70 20.83 -4.33
C ARG A 168 -0.68 21.32 -2.89
N SER A 169 -0.51 20.44 -1.92
CA SER A 169 -0.64 20.79 -0.51
C SER A 169 0.50 20.31 0.39
N THR A 170 1.30 19.33 -0.05
CA THR A 170 2.48 18.91 0.72
C THR A 170 3.58 19.95 0.59
N HIS A 171 4.01 20.51 1.72
CA HIS A 171 5.13 21.43 1.78
C HIS A 171 6.46 20.69 1.55
N GLU A 172 7.40 21.34 0.87
CA GLU A 172 8.75 20.81 0.64
C GLU A 172 9.41 20.32 1.94
N TYR A 173 9.24 21.07 3.04
CA TYR A 173 9.76 20.70 4.35
C TYR A 173 9.25 19.33 4.83
N ALA A 174 7.95 19.05 4.69
CA ALA A 174 7.36 17.76 5.07
C ALA A 174 7.93 16.62 4.23
N LEU A 175 8.10 16.84 2.93
CA LEU A 175 8.72 15.88 2.03
C LEU A 175 10.18 15.59 2.43
N VAL A 176 10.96 16.63 2.71
CA VAL A 176 12.37 16.48 3.15
C VAL A 176 12.45 15.73 4.48
N LEU A 177 11.58 16.03 5.44
CA LEU A 177 11.55 15.32 6.73
C LEU A 177 11.21 13.83 6.52
N ALA A 178 10.20 13.52 5.73
CA ALA A 178 9.84 12.13 5.42
C ALA A 178 10.99 11.40 4.71
N ALA A 179 11.63 12.06 3.73
CA ALA A 179 12.76 11.49 3.00
C ALA A 179 13.96 11.16 3.91
N ARG A 180 14.24 12.00 4.92
CA ARG A 180 15.33 11.76 5.88
C ARG A 180 15.09 10.55 6.79
N GLN A 181 13.85 10.10 6.94
CA GLN A 181 13.52 8.93 7.75
C GLN A 181 13.76 7.62 7.02
N VAL A 182 13.71 7.65 5.68
CA VAL A 182 13.91 6.47 4.84
C VAL A 182 15.40 6.31 4.54
N PRO A 183 16.02 5.13 4.77
CA PRO A 183 17.40 4.86 4.36
C PRO A 183 17.60 5.14 2.87
N ALA A 184 18.67 5.85 2.51
CA ALA A 184 18.89 6.33 1.14
C ALA A 184 18.90 5.20 0.10
N GLU A 185 19.46 4.04 0.45
CA GLU A 185 19.51 2.84 -0.39
C GLU A 185 18.15 2.19 -0.61
N ARG A 186 17.14 2.58 0.17
CA ARG A 186 15.76 2.08 0.06
C ARG A 186 14.79 3.10 -0.49
N GLN A 187 15.22 4.31 -0.76
CA GLN A 187 14.38 5.31 -1.40
C GLN A 187 14.20 4.98 -2.88
N LEU A 188 12.98 4.64 -3.29
CA LEU A 188 12.64 4.38 -4.70
C LEU A 188 12.20 5.65 -5.42
N GLY A 189 11.59 6.59 -4.71
CA GLY A 189 11.13 7.86 -5.26
C GLY A 189 9.94 8.46 -4.52
N VAL A 190 9.33 9.44 -5.17
CA VAL A 190 8.13 10.14 -4.66
C VAL A 190 6.98 9.96 -5.65
N LEU A 191 5.82 9.60 -5.14
CA LEU A 191 4.57 9.55 -5.90
C LEU A 191 3.69 10.74 -5.47
N LEU A 192 3.38 11.59 -6.44
CA LEU A 192 2.53 12.75 -6.22
C LEU A 192 1.07 12.39 -6.55
N VAL A 193 0.17 12.70 -5.62
CA VAL A 193 -1.28 12.48 -5.75
C VAL A 193 -2.05 13.81 -5.64
N GLY A 194 -3.21 13.91 -6.25
CA GLY A 194 -4.08 15.10 -6.23
C GLY A 194 -4.14 15.86 -7.51
#